data_b82e055088feb11f442a61e56a46c6db
#
_entry.id   b82e055088feb11f442a61e56a46c6db
#
_cell.length_a   1.000
_cell.length_b   1.000
_cell.length_c   1.000
_cell.angle_alpha   90.00
_cell.angle_beta   90.00
_cell.angle_gamma   90.00
#
_symmetry.space_group_name_H-M   'P 1'
#
loop_
_entity.id
_entity.type
_entity.pdbx_description
1 polymer ?
#
loop_
_entity_poly.entity_id
_entity_poly.type
_entity_poly.pdbx_seq_one_letter_code
_entity_poly.pdbx_strand_id
1 'polypeptide(L)'
;MSPAKMSEIERSIRLVMEFNEALNRHDAAGMMALMTEDCVFENTFPAPDGTRYEGKEAVGKFWEDFFRNSANAHIEIEEIFGMGLRCVMRWRYSWGEGHIRGVDVYQIRDGLIYEKLSYVKG
;
A
#
# COMPACT_ATOMS: atom_id res chain seq x y z
N MET A 1 14.94 5.53 22.36
CA MET A 1 14.30 4.35 21.74
C MET A 1 15.27 3.18 21.82
N SER A 2 14.78 2.00 22.17
CA SER A 2 15.61 0.81 22.24
C SER A 2 15.98 0.32 20.84
N PRO A 3 17.09 -0.40 20.68
CA PRO A 3 17.47 -0.98 19.38
C PRO A 3 16.38 -1.90 18.81
N ALA A 4 15.64 -2.63 19.66
CA ALA A 4 14.59 -3.52 19.21
C ALA A 4 13.43 -2.73 18.55
N LYS A 5 13.05 -1.59 19.13
CA LYS A 5 11.99 -0.73 18.56
C LYS A 5 12.44 -0.08 17.26
N MET A 6 13.69 0.36 17.16
CA MET A 6 14.21 0.92 15.92
C MET A 6 14.21 -0.13 14.83
N SER A 7 14.61 -1.36 15.17
CA SER A 7 14.62 -2.46 14.23
C SER A 7 13.21 -2.78 13.73
N GLU A 8 12.20 -2.70 14.60
CA GLU A 8 10.81 -2.92 14.23
C GLU A 8 10.31 -1.85 13.25
N ILE A 9 10.61 -0.57 13.55
CA ILE A 9 10.23 0.55 12.68
C ILE A 9 10.88 0.39 11.30
N GLU A 10 12.17 0.07 11.27
CA GLU A 10 12.89 -0.12 10.01
C GLU A 10 12.29 -1.25 9.20
N ARG A 11 11.95 -2.37 9.84
CA ARG A 11 11.35 -3.50 9.15
C ARG A 11 9.99 -3.15 8.57
N SER A 12 9.19 -2.38 9.33
CA SER A 12 7.86 -1.96 8.87
C SER A 12 7.96 -1.05 7.64
N ILE A 13 8.87 -0.07 7.69
CA ILE A 13 9.10 0.84 6.57
C ILE A 13 9.60 0.07 5.34
N ARG A 14 10.55 -0.83 5.53
CA ARG A 14 11.11 -1.63 4.44
C ARG A 14 10.05 -2.50 3.79
N LEU A 15 9.16 -3.09 4.60
CA LEU A 15 8.07 -3.91 4.11
C LEU A 15 7.13 -3.10 3.20
N VAL A 16 6.77 -1.89 3.64
CA VAL A 16 5.90 -1.01 2.84
C VAL A 16 6.60 -0.59 1.54
N MET A 17 7.89 -0.32 1.60
CA MET A 17 8.67 0.02 0.40
C MET A 17 8.74 -1.15 -0.57
N GLU A 18 8.93 -2.37 -0.09
CA GLU A 18 8.92 -3.58 -0.92
C GLU A 18 7.54 -3.78 -1.57
N PHE A 19 6.49 -3.52 -0.81
CA PHE A 19 5.13 -3.61 -1.34
C PHE A 19 4.93 -2.62 -2.49
N ASN A 20 5.39 -1.38 -2.32
CA ASN A 20 5.29 -0.36 -3.36
C ASN A 20 6.14 -0.72 -4.60
N GLU A 21 7.29 -1.34 -4.41
CA GLU A 21 8.12 -1.80 -5.52
C GLU A 21 7.40 -2.89 -6.32
N ALA A 22 6.75 -3.84 -5.64
CA ALA A 22 5.96 -4.88 -6.30
C ALA A 22 4.79 -4.24 -7.06
N LEU A 23 4.14 -3.24 -6.47
CA LEU A 23 3.06 -2.50 -7.11
C LEU A 23 3.56 -1.86 -8.41
N ASN A 24 4.71 -1.20 -8.38
CA ASN A 24 5.26 -0.54 -9.57
C ASN A 24 5.72 -1.52 -10.65
N ARG A 25 6.03 -2.77 -10.28
CA ARG A 25 6.29 -3.84 -11.24
C ARG A 25 5.00 -4.46 -11.76
N HIS A 26 3.85 -4.04 -11.26
CA HIS A 26 2.53 -4.61 -11.53
C HIS A 26 2.48 -6.09 -11.18
N ASP A 27 3.08 -6.44 -10.06
CA ASP A 27 3.21 -7.81 -9.57
C ASP A 27 2.22 -8.04 -8.43
N ALA A 28 0.97 -8.33 -8.77
CA ALA A 28 -0.08 -8.55 -7.77
C ALA A 28 0.25 -9.71 -6.83
N ALA A 29 0.81 -10.80 -7.36
CA ALA A 29 1.19 -11.95 -6.54
C ALA A 29 2.30 -11.57 -5.55
N GLY A 30 3.28 -10.77 -5.98
CA GLY A 30 4.33 -10.27 -5.11
C GLY A 30 3.80 -9.38 -4.01
N MET A 31 2.81 -8.53 -4.33
CA MET A 31 2.13 -7.71 -3.33
C MET A 31 1.41 -8.58 -2.30
N MET A 32 0.67 -9.59 -2.76
CA MET A 32 -0.10 -10.46 -1.86
C MET A 32 0.81 -11.29 -0.96
N ALA A 33 2.01 -11.63 -1.43
CA ALA A 33 2.97 -12.34 -0.60
C ALA A 33 3.41 -11.52 0.63
N LEU A 34 3.22 -10.19 0.59
CA LEU A 34 3.60 -9.27 1.66
C LEU A 34 2.42 -8.89 2.57
N MET A 35 1.24 -9.46 2.32
CA MET A 35 0.03 -9.17 3.11
C MET A 35 -0.45 -10.39 3.88
N THR A 36 -1.20 -10.17 4.97
CA THR A 36 -1.79 -11.26 5.74
C THR A 36 -2.97 -11.86 4.97
N GLU A 37 -3.36 -13.09 5.34
CA GLU A 37 -4.50 -13.77 4.71
C GLU A 37 -5.80 -12.98 4.86
N ASP A 38 -5.99 -12.35 6.00
CA ASP A 38 -7.18 -11.56 6.32
C ASP A 38 -6.98 -10.06 6.11
N CYS A 39 -6.08 -9.70 5.20
CA CYS A 39 -5.74 -8.30 4.97
C CYS A 39 -6.93 -7.47 4.50
N VAL A 40 -6.83 -6.17 4.73
CA VAL A 40 -7.86 -5.20 4.38
C VAL A 40 -7.23 -4.09 3.53
N PHE A 41 -7.89 -3.78 2.44
CA PHE A 41 -7.51 -2.65 1.60
C PHE A 41 -8.73 -1.77 1.36
N GLU A 42 -8.56 -0.48 1.62
CA GLU A 42 -9.60 0.50 1.32
C GLU A 42 -9.01 1.50 0.33
N ASN A 43 -9.57 1.54 -0.87
CA ASN A 43 -9.05 2.42 -1.92
C ASN A 43 -9.73 3.80 -1.87
N THR A 44 -9.48 4.63 -2.89
CA THR A 44 -9.93 6.02 -2.91
C THR A 44 -11.18 6.24 -3.76
N PHE A 45 -11.71 5.20 -4.38
CA PHE A 45 -12.82 5.35 -5.33
C PHE A 45 -13.92 4.32 -5.04
N PRO A 46 -15.21 4.74 -5.10
CA PRO A 46 -15.68 6.09 -5.39
C PRO A 46 -15.67 6.98 -4.14
N ALA A 47 -15.69 8.29 -4.36
CA ALA A 47 -15.85 9.22 -3.25
C ALA A 47 -17.21 9.00 -2.59
N PRO A 48 -17.38 9.27 -1.28
CA PRO A 48 -16.39 9.86 -0.38
C PRO A 48 -15.45 8.86 0.29
N ASP A 49 -15.83 7.57 0.42
CA ASP A 49 -15.12 6.65 1.29
C ASP A 49 -14.31 5.57 0.57
N GLY A 50 -14.41 5.49 -0.74
CA GLY A 50 -13.75 4.44 -1.51
C GLY A 50 -14.47 3.11 -1.39
N THR A 51 -13.77 2.03 -1.73
CA THR A 51 -14.27 0.67 -1.64
C THR A 51 -13.36 -0.13 -0.71
N ARG A 52 -13.97 -0.95 0.14
CA ARG A 52 -13.25 -1.80 1.08
C ARG A 52 -13.19 -3.23 0.56
N TYR A 53 -11.99 -3.79 0.51
CA TYR A 53 -11.75 -5.17 0.12
C TYR A 53 -11.18 -5.92 1.31
N GLU A 54 -11.69 -7.11 1.59
CA GLU A 54 -11.27 -7.92 2.73
C GLU A 54 -10.79 -9.28 2.26
N GLY A 55 -9.60 -9.66 2.74
CA GLY A 55 -8.99 -10.94 2.43
C GLY A 55 -8.11 -10.87 1.19
N LYS A 56 -7.11 -11.75 1.20
CA LYS A 56 -6.07 -11.78 0.18
C LYS A 56 -6.63 -12.04 -1.22
N GLU A 57 -7.67 -12.85 -1.34
CA GLU A 57 -8.27 -13.16 -2.63
C GLU A 57 -8.93 -11.92 -3.25
N ALA A 58 -9.74 -11.20 -2.47
CA ALA A 58 -10.42 -10.00 -2.96
C ALA A 58 -9.42 -8.88 -3.27
N VAL A 59 -8.46 -8.67 -2.39
CA VAL A 59 -7.44 -7.62 -2.57
C VAL A 59 -6.58 -7.94 -3.78
N GLY A 60 -6.16 -9.19 -3.93
CA GLY A 60 -5.34 -9.62 -5.07
C GLY A 60 -6.06 -9.42 -6.39
N LYS A 61 -7.35 -9.78 -6.44
CA LYS A 61 -8.16 -9.59 -7.64
C LYS A 61 -8.27 -8.12 -8.02
N PHE A 62 -8.46 -7.25 -7.03
CA PHE A 62 -8.49 -5.81 -7.28
C PHE A 62 -7.22 -5.35 -7.99
N TRP A 63 -6.05 -5.75 -7.49
CA TRP A 63 -4.78 -5.30 -8.06
C TRP A 63 -4.52 -5.92 -9.44
N GLU A 64 -4.91 -7.17 -9.66
CA GLU A 64 -4.80 -7.80 -10.98
C GLU A 64 -5.61 -7.02 -12.02
N ASP A 65 -6.86 -6.68 -11.67
CA ASP A 65 -7.74 -5.92 -12.56
C ASP A 65 -7.21 -4.49 -12.77
N PHE A 66 -6.73 -3.88 -11.71
CA PHE A 66 -6.17 -2.53 -11.78
C PHE A 66 -4.98 -2.47 -12.74
N PHE A 67 -4.06 -3.41 -12.63
CA PHE A 67 -2.88 -3.43 -13.50
C PHE A 67 -3.24 -3.71 -14.96
N ARG A 68 -4.25 -4.55 -15.17
CA ARG A 68 -4.74 -4.83 -16.52
C ARG A 68 -5.31 -3.59 -17.18
N ASN A 69 -5.94 -2.72 -16.41
CA ASN A 69 -6.60 -1.52 -16.92
C ASN A 69 -5.76 -0.26 -16.80
N SER A 70 -4.58 -0.33 -16.19
CA SER A 70 -3.76 0.84 -15.89
C SER A 70 -2.28 0.54 -16.13
N ALA A 71 -1.95 0.25 -17.39
CA ALA A 71 -0.62 -0.19 -17.79
C ALA A 71 0.49 0.80 -17.45
N ASN A 72 0.16 2.10 -17.37
CA ASN A 72 1.15 3.15 -17.09
C ASN A 72 1.13 3.61 -15.62
N ALA A 73 0.42 2.89 -14.75
CA ALA A 73 0.33 3.27 -13.34
C ALA A 73 1.69 3.15 -12.64
N HIS A 74 2.06 4.20 -11.95
CA HIS A 74 3.30 4.26 -11.19
C HIS A 74 3.07 5.08 -9.93
N ILE A 75 3.54 4.58 -8.78
CA ILE A 75 3.42 5.27 -7.50
C ILE A 75 4.81 5.63 -6.98
N GLU A 76 5.05 6.93 -6.86
CA GLU A 76 6.29 7.45 -6.30
C GLU A 76 6.05 7.76 -4.82
N ILE A 77 6.96 7.31 -3.97
CA ILE A 77 6.92 7.63 -2.54
C ILE A 77 7.54 9.02 -2.36
N GLU A 78 6.76 9.96 -1.83
CA GLU A 78 7.24 11.30 -1.53
C GLU A 78 7.82 11.37 -0.12
N GLU A 79 7.22 10.63 0.81
CA GLU A 79 7.69 10.57 2.19
C GLU A 79 7.11 9.32 2.85
N ILE A 80 7.90 8.67 3.68
CA ILE A 80 7.43 7.53 4.46
C ILE A 80 8.00 7.64 5.87
N PHE A 81 7.15 7.40 6.87
CA PHE A 81 7.57 7.37 8.26
C PHE A 81 6.67 6.41 9.02
N GLY A 82 7.12 6.02 10.20
CA GLY A 82 6.36 5.05 10.97
C GLY A 82 6.62 5.14 12.45
N MET A 83 5.76 4.45 13.20
CA MET A 83 5.92 4.27 14.65
C MET A 83 5.47 2.85 14.97
N GLY A 84 6.46 1.99 15.31
CA GLY A 84 6.17 0.59 15.59
C GLY A 84 5.61 -0.12 14.38
N LEU A 85 4.37 -0.60 14.51
CA LEU A 85 3.67 -1.38 13.49
C LEU A 85 2.75 -0.54 12.60
N ARG A 86 2.89 0.77 12.65
CA ARG A 86 2.12 1.68 11.79
C ARG A 86 3.06 2.45 10.89
N CYS A 87 2.66 2.63 9.63
CA CYS A 87 3.41 3.43 8.65
C CYS A 87 2.48 4.37 7.93
N VAL A 88 3.00 5.54 7.61
CA VAL A 88 2.30 6.54 6.78
C VAL A 88 3.19 6.83 5.58
N MET A 89 2.61 6.75 4.38
CA MET A 89 3.32 6.97 3.13
C MET A 89 2.60 8.02 2.31
N ARG A 90 3.24 9.16 2.06
CA ARG A 90 2.73 10.15 1.11
C ARG A 90 3.18 9.74 -0.27
N TRP A 91 2.26 9.77 -1.24
CA TRP A 91 2.54 9.25 -2.57
C TRP A 91 2.01 10.16 -3.67
N ARG A 92 2.60 9.96 -4.85
CA ARG A 92 2.14 10.56 -6.09
C ARG A 92 1.88 9.41 -7.07
N TYR A 93 0.65 9.29 -7.52
CA TYR A 93 0.24 8.31 -8.49
C TYR A 93 0.19 8.97 -9.87
N SER A 94 0.90 8.40 -10.82
CA SER A 94 0.98 8.91 -12.20
C SER A 94 0.55 7.84 -13.18
N TRP A 95 -0.08 8.26 -14.28
CA TRP A 95 -0.51 7.33 -15.32
C TRP A 95 -0.07 7.77 -16.72
N GLY A 96 0.90 8.66 -16.79
CA GLY A 96 1.45 9.15 -18.04
C GLY A 96 0.94 10.54 -18.43
N GLU A 97 -0.36 10.76 -18.38
CA GLU A 97 -0.97 12.03 -18.78
C GLU A 97 -1.30 12.95 -17.62
N GLY A 98 -1.33 12.43 -16.42
CA GLY A 98 -1.66 13.19 -15.25
C GLY A 98 -1.22 12.50 -13.97
N HIS A 99 -1.57 13.11 -12.84
CA HIS A 99 -1.24 12.54 -11.54
C HIS A 99 -2.23 12.98 -10.48
N ILE A 100 -2.27 12.22 -9.40
CA ILE A 100 -2.92 12.61 -8.15
C ILE A 100 -1.97 12.31 -7.01
N ARG A 101 -2.21 12.91 -5.86
CA ARG A 101 -1.38 12.71 -4.67
C ARG A 101 -2.26 12.29 -3.50
N GLY A 102 -1.68 11.58 -2.57
CA GLY A 102 -2.42 11.12 -1.42
C GLY A 102 -1.54 10.58 -0.33
N VAL A 103 -2.18 9.92 0.61
CA VAL A 103 -1.53 9.28 1.75
C VAL A 103 -2.13 7.90 1.95
N ASP A 104 -1.27 6.95 2.30
CA ASP A 104 -1.70 5.63 2.75
C ASP A 104 -1.32 5.46 4.22
N VAL A 105 -2.23 4.85 4.97
CA VAL A 105 -1.98 4.46 6.35
C VAL A 105 -1.92 2.95 6.41
N TYR A 106 -0.80 2.41 6.86
CA TYR A 106 -0.57 0.97 6.93
C TYR A 106 -0.57 0.47 8.36
N GLN A 107 -1.02 -0.76 8.54
CA GLN A 107 -0.84 -1.49 9.79
C GLN A 107 -0.15 -2.81 9.47
N ILE A 108 0.89 -3.10 10.26
CA ILE A 108 1.71 -4.30 10.11
C ILE A 108 1.36 -5.28 11.23
N ARG A 109 1.30 -6.57 10.91
CA ARG A 109 1.03 -7.63 11.87
C ARG A 109 1.81 -8.86 11.48
N ASP A 110 2.58 -9.39 12.41
CA ASP A 110 3.40 -10.60 12.20
C ASP A 110 4.33 -10.50 10.98
N GLY A 111 4.90 -9.31 10.76
CA GLY A 111 5.85 -9.10 9.66
C GLY A 111 5.21 -8.94 8.29
N LEU A 112 3.89 -8.80 8.21
CA LEU A 112 3.15 -8.64 6.97
C LEU A 112 2.19 -7.46 7.08
N ILE A 113 1.77 -6.93 5.94
CA ILE A 113 0.79 -5.84 5.91
C ILE A 113 -0.60 -6.43 6.17
N TYR A 114 -1.23 -5.95 7.23
CA TYR A 114 -2.60 -6.34 7.56
C TYR A 114 -3.61 -5.38 6.96
N GLU A 115 -3.33 -4.07 6.96
CA GLU A 115 -4.29 -3.06 6.55
C GLU A 115 -3.60 -1.96 5.75
N LYS A 116 -4.24 -1.54 4.66
CA LYS A 116 -3.80 -0.43 3.83
C LYS A 116 -5.00 0.45 3.58
N LEU A 117 -4.99 1.66 4.14
CA LEU A 117 -6.06 2.63 3.97
C LEU A 117 -5.54 3.79 3.14
N SER A 118 -6.19 4.08 2.03
CA SER A 118 -5.74 5.10 1.08
C SER A 118 -6.63 6.33 1.10
N TYR A 119 -6.01 7.50 1.14
CA TYR A 119 -6.69 8.79 1.14
C TYR A 119 -6.11 9.63 0.01
N VAL A 120 -6.97 10.23 -0.78
CA VAL A 120 -6.55 11.03 -1.92
C VAL A 120 -6.78 12.51 -1.64
N LYS A 121 -5.85 13.33 -2.14
CA LYS A 121 -5.99 14.78 -2.09
C LYS A 121 -7.04 15.17 -3.12
N GLY A 122 -8.09 15.79 -2.68
CA GLY A 122 -9.21 16.14 -3.53
C GLY A 122 -9.29 17.56 -3.96
#